data_ce8fc4871ed548a7a9a870d99fc91334
#
_entry.id   ce8fc4871ed548a7a9a870d99fc91334
#
_cell.length_a   1.000
_cell.length_b   1.000
_cell.length_c   1.000
_cell.angle_alpha   90.00
_cell.angle_beta   90.00
_cell.angle_gamma   90.00
#
_symmetry.space_group_name_H-M   'P 1'
#
loop_
_entity.id
_entity.type
_entity.pdbx_description
1 polymer ?
#
loop_
_entity_poly.entity_id
_entity_poly.type
_entity_poly.pdbx_seq_one_letter_code
_entity_poly.pdbx_strand_id
1 'polypeptide(L)'
;GLGWEPFKNFSVGIAAQYYWGDIDRTFVMTPTAITGEGTFTSTVGQDNYSISSIKGQVGVQWNAILNAKRILTFGATYDFGGDLNPEVTKKLYIGDLYNTVVKGDTTHLKLVLPRQLAVGAYYQTGRWAVGVDYVFQNWGGRNSGYEMTGTSGSGENKTEYKVAYTN
;
A
#
# COMPACT_ATOMS: atom_id res chain seq x y z
N GLY A 1 -14.14 6.48 -12.48
CA GLY A 1 -14.85 7.47 -11.67
C GLY A 1 -16.12 7.98 -12.35
N LEU A 2 -17.01 8.48 -11.54
CA LEU A 2 -18.24 9.12 -11.98
C LEU A 2 -18.32 10.49 -11.33
N GLY A 3 -18.78 11.49 -12.10
CA GLY A 3 -18.98 12.84 -11.62
C GLY A 3 -20.39 13.33 -11.95
N TRP A 4 -20.96 14.14 -11.08
CA TRP A 4 -22.27 14.71 -11.22
C TRP A 4 -22.28 16.16 -10.72
N GLU A 5 -22.96 17.05 -11.42
CA GLU A 5 -23.17 18.44 -11.04
C GLU A 5 -24.64 18.67 -10.63
N PRO A 6 -24.98 18.49 -9.34
CA PRO A 6 -26.35 18.66 -8.85
C PRO A 6 -26.82 20.09 -8.90
N PHE A 7 -25.93 21.05 -8.76
CA PHE A 7 -26.21 22.47 -8.80
C PHE A 7 -25.16 23.20 -9.64
N LYS A 8 -25.53 24.30 -10.22
CA LYS A 8 -24.59 25.13 -10.98
C LYS A 8 -23.34 25.46 -10.17
N ASN A 9 -22.17 25.19 -10.75
CA ASN A 9 -20.86 25.40 -10.14
C ASN A 9 -20.51 24.49 -8.94
N PHE A 10 -21.33 23.47 -8.65
CA PHE A 10 -21.04 22.50 -7.60
C PHE A 10 -21.04 21.09 -8.16
N SER A 11 -19.93 20.41 -8.06
CA SER A 11 -19.74 19.06 -8.59
C SER A 11 -19.38 18.08 -7.48
N VAL A 12 -19.89 16.86 -7.58
CA VAL A 12 -19.57 15.73 -6.72
C VAL A 12 -19.03 14.61 -7.57
N GLY A 13 -17.98 13.95 -7.11
CA GLY A 13 -17.39 12.83 -7.79
C GLY A 13 -17.14 11.64 -6.87
N ILE A 14 -17.25 10.46 -7.44
CA ILE A 14 -16.87 9.21 -6.80
C ILE A 14 -15.88 8.49 -7.69
N ALA A 15 -14.89 7.86 -7.10
CA ALA A 15 -13.92 7.03 -7.80
C ALA A 15 -13.66 5.74 -7.04
N ALA A 16 -13.49 4.66 -7.79
CA ALA A 16 -12.98 3.40 -7.28
C ALA A 16 -11.66 3.10 -7.99
N GLN A 17 -10.69 2.66 -7.23
CA GLN A 17 -9.35 2.29 -7.71
C GLN A 17 -9.12 0.83 -7.33
N TYR A 18 -8.68 0.03 -8.29
CA TYR A 18 -8.31 -1.34 -8.07
C TYR A 18 -6.80 -1.48 -8.22
N TYR A 19 -6.17 -2.02 -7.21
CA TYR A 19 -4.74 -2.28 -7.16
C TYR A 19 -4.52 -3.78 -7.27
N TRP A 20 -3.66 -4.18 -8.19
CA TRP A 20 -3.25 -5.58 -8.33
C TRP A 20 -1.78 -5.64 -8.75
N GLY A 21 -1.11 -6.69 -8.39
CA GLY A 21 0.26 -6.93 -8.81
C GLY A 21 0.97 -7.94 -7.94
N ASP A 22 2.08 -8.42 -8.47
CA ASP A 22 2.97 -9.34 -7.81
C ASP A 22 4.36 -8.71 -7.68
N ILE A 23 5.00 -8.94 -6.53
CA ILE A 23 6.36 -8.50 -6.27
C ILE A 23 7.17 -9.74 -5.90
N ASP A 24 8.14 -10.09 -6.73
CA ASP A 24 9.07 -11.17 -6.49
C ASP A 24 10.38 -10.63 -5.91
N ARG A 25 10.78 -11.17 -4.78
CA ARG A 25 12.05 -10.88 -4.16
C ARG A 25 12.85 -12.17 -4.05
N THR A 26 14.04 -12.18 -4.63
CA THR A 26 14.99 -13.29 -4.50
C THR A 26 16.24 -12.81 -3.79
N PHE A 27 16.71 -13.57 -2.81
CA PHE A 27 17.99 -13.32 -2.15
C PHE A 27 18.81 -14.61 -2.06
N VAL A 28 20.12 -14.46 -2.17
CA VAL A 28 21.05 -15.57 -2.09
C VAL A 28 21.98 -15.34 -0.90
N MET A 29 22.05 -16.32 -0.01
CA MET A 29 23.01 -16.36 1.08
C MET A 29 24.09 -17.39 0.78
N THR A 30 25.31 -16.92 0.59
CA THR A 30 26.47 -17.78 0.40
C THR A 30 27.35 -17.67 1.65
N PRO A 31 27.38 -18.68 2.51
CA PRO A 31 28.26 -18.69 3.68
C PRO A 31 29.72 -18.72 3.22
N THR A 32 30.58 -17.94 3.86
CA THR A 32 32.03 -17.95 3.63
C THR A 32 32.70 -18.58 4.84
N ALA A 33 33.55 -19.59 4.62
CA ALA A 33 34.35 -20.19 5.70
C ALA A 33 35.35 -19.18 6.20
N ILE A 34 35.37 -18.95 7.51
CA ILE A 34 36.38 -18.09 8.17
C ILE A 34 37.66 -18.89 8.48
N THR A 35 37.56 -20.21 8.57
CA THR A 35 38.68 -21.13 8.81
C THR A 35 38.51 -22.38 7.96
N GLY A 36 39.43 -22.55 7.09
CA GLY A 36 39.56 -23.38 5.93
C GLY A 36 39.30 -24.87 5.99
N GLU A 37 38.17 -25.42 6.35
CA GLU A 37 37.70 -26.75 5.88
C GLU A 37 36.20 -26.85 6.09
N GLY A 38 35.46 -26.76 5.00
CA GLY A 38 34.02 -27.02 4.98
C GLY A 38 33.40 -26.58 3.66
N THR A 39 32.68 -27.46 3.02
CA THR A 39 31.82 -27.14 1.89
C THR A 39 30.52 -26.52 2.40
N PHE A 40 30.34 -25.24 2.18
CA PHE A 40 29.09 -24.57 2.51
C PHE A 40 28.19 -24.51 1.30
N THR A 41 26.95 -24.86 1.47
CA THR A 41 25.93 -24.81 0.42
C THR A 41 25.19 -23.49 0.45
N SER A 42 25.10 -22.84 -0.69
CA SER A 42 24.32 -21.61 -0.82
C SER A 42 22.84 -21.85 -0.56
N THR A 43 22.19 -20.88 0.02
CA THR A 43 20.75 -20.89 0.28
C THR A 43 20.10 -19.78 -0.50
N VAL A 44 19.06 -20.10 -1.29
CA VAL A 44 18.29 -19.15 -2.05
C VAL A 44 16.91 -19.02 -1.41
N GLY A 45 16.55 -17.80 -1.01
CA GLY A 45 15.21 -17.47 -0.56
C GLY A 45 14.45 -16.71 -1.64
N GLN A 46 13.20 -17.09 -1.83
CA GLN A 46 12.28 -16.42 -2.73
C GLN A 46 11.01 -16.04 -1.99
N ASP A 47 10.69 -14.76 -1.98
CA ASP A 47 9.45 -14.20 -1.43
C ASP A 47 8.62 -13.67 -2.60
N ASN A 48 7.43 -14.20 -2.77
CA ASN A 48 6.44 -13.70 -3.71
C ASN A 48 5.32 -12.99 -2.93
N TYR A 49 5.05 -11.74 -3.29
CA TYR A 49 3.98 -10.92 -2.70
C TYR A 49 2.91 -10.71 -3.76
N SER A 50 1.73 -11.27 -3.56
CA SER A 50 0.57 -11.04 -4.43
C SER A 50 -0.38 -10.08 -3.75
N ILE A 51 -0.71 -8.98 -4.42
CA ILE A 51 -1.54 -7.90 -3.90
C ILE A 51 -2.80 -7.78 -4.74
N SER A 52 -3.95 -7.72 -4.07
CA SER A 52 -5.24 -7.44 -4.70
C SER A 52 -6.08 -6.61 -3.73
N SER A 53 -6.43 -5.38 -4.11
CA SER A 53 -7.16 -4.46 -3.24
C SER A 53 -8.02 -3.48 -4.03
N ILE A 54 -9.11 -3.02 -3.40
CA ILE A 54 -9.98 -1.98 -3.93
C ILE A 54 -10.03 -0.81 -2.95
N LYS A 55 -9.99 0.41 -3.49
CA LYS A 55 -10.03 1.65 -2.72
C LYS A 55 -11.09 2.58 -3.29
N GLY A 56 -11.86 3.21 -2.41
CA GLY A 56 -12.88 4.19 -2.77
C GLY A 56 -12.44 5.61 -2.42
N GLN A 57 -12.88 6.56 -3.24
CA GLN A 57 -12.67 7.99 -3.04
C GLN A 57 -13.93 8.76 -3.39
N VAL A 58 -14.24 9.79 -2.60
CA VAL A 58 -15.28 10.77 -2.91
C VAL A 58 -14.66 12.15 -2.97
N GLY A 59 -15.21 13.01 -3.81
CA GLY A 59 -14.74 14.37 -3.97
C GLY A 59 -15.87 15.34 -4.20
N VAL A 60 -15.65 16.58 -3.78
CA VAL A 60 -16.55 17.70 -4.03
C VAL A 60 -15.75 18.88 -4.54
N GLN A 61 -16.33 19.64 -5.47
CA GLN A 61 -15.76 20.85 -6.01
C GLN A 61 -16.83 21.94 -6.10
N TRP A 62 -16.44 23.14 -5.67
CA TRP A 62 -17.32 24.29 -5.73
C TRP A 62 -16.59 25.47 -6.37
N ASN A 63 -17.12 25.97 -7.49
CA ASN A 63 -16.64 27.17 -8.15
C ASN A 63 -17.39 28.38 -7.58
N ALA A 64 -16.84 28.99 -6.52
CA ALA A 64 -17.44 30.13 -5.85
C ALA A 64 -17.48 31.37 -6.75
N ILE A 65 -16.46 31.52 -7.62
CA ILE A 65 -16.40 32.56 -8.65
C ILE A 65 -16.02 31.87 -9.95
N LEU A 66 -16.85 31.98 -10.95
CA LEU A 66 -16.59 31.45 -12.28
C LEU A 66 -17.03 32.47 -13.32
N ASN A 67 -16.08 33.30 -13.76
CA ASN A 67 -16.29 34.26 -14.84
C ASN A 67 -15.03 34.40 -15.72
N ALA A 68 -15.15 35.10 -16.85
CA ALA A 68 -14.07 35.22 -17.81
C ALA A 68 -12.78 35.89 -17.29
N LYS A 69 -12.82 36.56 -16.15
CA LYS A 69 -11.68 37.29 -15.58
C LYS A 69 -11.16 36.71 -14.28
N ARG A 70 -11.99 35.95 -13.55
CA ARG A 70 -11.66 35.39 -12.22
C ARG A 70 -12.29 34.04 -12.03
N ILE A 71 -11.52 33.14 -11.45
CA ILE A 71 -11.96 31.82 -11.05
C ILE A 71 -11.54 31.65 -9.59
N LEU A 72 -12.48 31.23 -8.75
CA LEU A 72 -12.21 30.78 -7.39
C LEU A 72 -12.89 29.44 -7.19
N THR A 73 -12.08 28.42 -6.98
CA THR A 73 -12.54 27.04 -6.81
C THR A 73 -12.08 26.51 -5.46
N PHE A 74 -12.98 25.87 -4.74
CA PHE A 74 -12.69 25.06 -3.57
C PHE A 74 -12.90 23.59 -3.91
N GLY A 75 -12.02 22.75 -3.40
CA GLY A 75 -12.10 21.30 -3.57
C GLY A 75 -11.87 20.58 -2.25
N ALA A 76 -12.55 19.45 -2.09
CA ALA A 76 -12.25 18.51 -1.02
C ALA A 76 -12.37 17.09 -1.54
N THR A 77 -11.47 16.22 -1.14
CA THR A 77 -11.52 14.79 -1.43
C THR A 77 -11.34 13.99 -0.17
N TYR A 78 -12.12 12.94 -0.04
CA TYR A 78 -11.99 11.97 1.04
C TYR A 78 -11.74 10.59 0.47
N ASP A 79 -10.68 10.00 0.94
CA ASP A 79 -10.21 8.69 0.59
C ASP A 79 -10.49 7.75 1.76
N PHE A 80 -11.27 6.69 1.50
CA PHE A 80 -11.69 5.77 2.54
C PHE A 80 -10.56 4.86 3.05
N GLY A 81 -9.37 4.95 2.45
CA GLY A 81 -8.30 4.00 2.69
C GLY A 81 -8.61 2.65 2.03
N GLY A 82 -7.94 1.62 2.46
CA GLY A 82 -8.15 0.26 1.94
C GLY A 82 -7.25 -0.73 2.63
N ASP A 83 -7.66 -1.98 2.61
CA ASP A 83 -6.83 -3.06 3.11
C ASP A 83 -6.05 -3.67 1.93
N LEU A 84 -4.74 -3.54 1.97
CA LEU A 84 -3.83 -4.30 1.14
C LEU A 84 -3.49 -5.57 1.93
N ASN A 85 -4.13 -6.66 1.61
CA ASN A 85 -3.87 -7.96 2.26
C ASN A 85 -2.98 -8.80 1.35
N PRO A 86 -1.66 -8.53 1.27
CA PRO A 86 -0.79 -9.31 0.42
C PRO A 86 -0.65 -10.73 0.96
N GLU A 87 -0.81 -11.67 0.07
CA GLU A 87 -0.41 -13.05 0.31
C GLU A 87 1.08 -13.16 0.01
N VAL A 88 1.84 -13.62 0.99
CA VAL A 88 3.29 -13.79 0.88
C VAL A 88 3.62 -15.26 0.88
N THR A 89 4.07 -15.75 -0.26
CA THR A 89 4.60 -17.11 -0.38
C THR A 89 6.11 -17.06 -0.28
N LYS A 90 6.67 -17.70 0.75
CA LYS A 90 8.11 -17.81 0.98
C LYS A 90 8.57 -19.23 0.62
N LYS A 91 9.62 -19.31 -0.17
CA LYS A 91 10.27 -20.56 -0.54
C LYS A 91 11.76 -20.48 -0.21
N LEU A 92 12.29 -21.51 0.39
CA LEU A 92 13.71 -21.64 0.71
C LEU A 92 14.27 -22.84 -0.03
N TYR A 93 15.35 -22.63 -0.77
CA TYR A 93 16.05 -23.64 -1.52
C TYR A 93 17.46 -23.79 -0.96
N ILE A 94 17.93 -25.03 -0.82
CA ILE A 94 19.32 -25.31 -0.43
C ILE A 94 19.98 -26.06 -1.58
N GLY A 95 21.19 -25.66 -1.93
CA GLY A 95 21.97 -26.27 -3.01
C GLY A 95 21.95 -25.48 -4.32
N ASP A 96 22.54 -26.07 -5.34
CA ASP A 96 22.62 -25.45 -6.66
C ASP A 96 21.24 -25.26 -7.27
N LEU A 97 20.88 -23.99 -7.40
CA LEU A 97 19.85 -23.45 -8.27
C LEU A 97 18.51 -24.24 -8.27
N TYR A 98 17.67 -23.96 -7.28
CA TYR A 98 16.23 -24.31 -7.29
C TYR A 98 15.87 -25.79 -7.23
N ASN A 99 16.80 -26.68 -6.95
CA ASN A 99 16.56 -28.13 -7.06
C ASN A 99 15.83 -28.76 -5.86
N THR A 100 15.84 -28.13 -4.71
CA THR A 100 15.16 -28.70 -3.53
C THR A 100 14.51 -27.62 -2.70
N VAL A 101 13.18 -27.58 -2.67
CA VAL A 101 12.43 -26.74 -1.74
C VAL A 101 12.54 -27.36 -0.36
N VAL A 102 13.27 -26.71 0.54
CA VAL A 102 13.42 -27.19 1.92
C VAL A 102 12.28 -26.73 2.79
N LYS A 103 11.75 -25.54 2.51
CA LYS A 103 10.64 -24.96 3.27
C LYS A 103 9.82 -24.03 2.38
N GLY A 104 8.54 -24.27 2.31
CA GLY A 104 7.55 -23.33 1.78
C GLY A 104 6.62 -22.89 2.92
N ASP A 105 6.31 -21.62 3.00
CA ASP A 105 5.36 -21.06 3.96
C ASP A 105 4.56 -19.96 3.28
N THR A 106 3.27 -19.91 3.56
CA THR A 106 2.40 -18.85 3.07
C THR A 106 1.93 -18.04 4.26
N THR A 107 2.20 -16.76 4.24
CA THR A 107 1.86 -15.83 5.30
C THR A 107 0.97 -14.73 4.73
N HIS A 108 -0.11 -14.43 5.42
CA HIS A 108 -0.95 -13.28 5.08
C HIS A 108 -0.47 -12.06 5.85
N LEU A 109 -0.11 -11.03 5.12
CA LEU A 109 0.21 -9.73 5.70
C LEU A 109 -1.05 -8.86 5.66
N LYS A 110 -1.30 -8.15 6.74
CA LYS A 110 -2.34 -7.11 6.77
C LYS A 110 -1.65 -5.76 6.71
N LEU A 111 -1.79 -5.09 5.58
CA LEU A 111 -1.33 -3.72 5.39
C LEU A 111 -2.55 -2.85 5.13
N VAL A 112 -2.79 -1.90 6.02
CA VAL A 112 -3.93 -1.00 5.92
C VAL A 112 -3.45 0.36 5.40
N LEU A 113 -4.02 0.80 4.28
CA LEU A 113 -3.80 2.15 3.77
C LEU A 113 -4.58 3.16 4.61
N PRO A 114 -3.97 4.28 5.00
CA PRO A 114 -4.64 5.28 5.82
C PRO A 114 -5.77 5.96 5.06
N ARG A 115 -6.74 6.42 5.82
CA ARG A 115 -7.72 7.37 5.32
C ARG A 115 -7.06 8.72 5.09
N GLN A 116 -7.47 9.40 4.03
CA GLN A 116 -6.92 10.69 3.66
C GLN A 116 -8.04 11.69 3.42
N LEU A 117 -7.89 12.87 3.95
CA LEU A 117 -8.68 14.05 3.64
C LEU A 117 -7.75 15.07 2.98
N ALA A 118 -8.10 15.50 1.77
CA ALA A 118 -7.43 16.62 1.14
C ALA A 118 -8.44 17.74 0.90
N VAL A 119 -8.04 18.96 1.19
CA VAL A 119 -8.81 20.18 0.93
C VAL A 119 -7.95 21.19 0.21
N GLY A 120 -8.51 21.89 -0.77
CA GLY A 120 -7.75 22.83 -1.56
C GLY A 120 -8.57 24.03 -1.99
N ALA A 121 -7.84 25.09 -2.31
CA ALA A 121 -8.40 26.29 -2.89
C ALA A 121 -7.53 26.75 -4.05
N TYR A 122 -8.17 27.12 -5.15
CA TYR A 122 -7.51 27.64 -6.36
C TYR A 122 -8.13 28.97 -6.74
N TYR A 123 -7.29 29.96 -6.91
CA TYR A 123 -7.68 31.27 -7.37
C TYR A 123 -6.91 31.68 -8.62
N GLN A 124 -7.62 32.13 -9.63
CA GLN A 124 -7.03 32.66 -10.86
C GLN A 124 -7.63 34.01 -11.22
N THR A 125 -6.79 34.96 -11.59
CA THR A 125 -7.21 36.27 -12.11
C THR A 125 -6.19 36.78 -13.11
N GLY A 126 -6.63 37.16 -14.33
CA GLY A 126 -5.76 37.74 -15.35
C GLY A 126 -4.46 36.96 -15.57
N ARG A 127 -3.37 37.43 -14.96
CA ARG A 127 -2.02 36.84 -15.10
C ARG A 127 -1.61 35.96 -13.92
N TRP A 128 -2.37 35.92 -12.84
CA TRP A 128 -2.00 35.22 -11.62
C TRP A 128 -2.89 34.03 -11.44
N ALA A 129 -2.24 32.89 -11.07
CA ALA A 129 -2.90 31.70 -10.61
C ALA A 129 -2.18 31.21 -9.35
N VAL A 130 -2.95 30.98 -8.29
CA VAL A 130 -2.45 30.51 -6.99
C VAL A 130 -3.33 29.37 -6.52
N GLY A 131 -2.71 28.28 -6.11
CA GLY A 131 -3.37 27.14 -5.49
C GLY A 131 -2.71 26.78 -4.16
N VAL A 132 -3.52 26.37 -3.20
CA VAL A 132 -3.08 25.86 -1.90
C VAL A 132 -3.86 24.59 -1.60
N ASP A 133 -3.14 23.52 -1.26
CA ASP A 133 -3.71 22.24 -0.88
C ASP A 133 -3.19 21.82 0.48
N TYR A 134 -4.07 21.28 1.30
CA TYR A 134 -3.75 20.67 2.58
C TYR A 134 -4.21 19.21 2.58
N VAL A 135 -3.30 18.31 2.92
CA VAL A 135 -3.56 16.87 2.96
C VAL A 135 -3.34 16.36 4.37
N PHE A 136 -4.36 15.75 4.92
CA PHE A 136 -4.33 15.08 6.21
C PHE A 136 -4.46 13.57 6.01
N GLN A 137 -3.50 12.81 6.55
CA GLN A 137 -3.49 11.35 6.54
C GLN A 137 -3.44 10.83 7.97
N ASN A 138 -4.35 9.92 8.30
CA ASN A 138 -4.37 9.30 9.62
C ASN A 138 -3.67 7.93 9.59
N TRP A 139 -2.38 7.91 9.89
CA TRP A 139 -1.59 6.70 10.02
C TRP A 139 -1.70 6.02 11.39
N GLY A 140 -2.10 6.75 12.41
CA GLY A 140 -2.22 6.26 13.80
C GLY A 140 -3.61 5.77 14.19
N GLY A 141 -4.56 5.72 13.26
CA GLY A 141 -5.92 5.27 13.54
C GLY A 141 -6.02 3.75 13.67
N ARG A 142 -7.09 3.31 14.35
CA ARG A 142 -7.40 1.89 14.60
C ARG A 142 -7.49 1.01 13.33
N ASN A 143 -7.62 1.65 12.17
CA ASN A 143 -7.74 1.01 10.85
C ASN A 143 -6.51 1.23 9.96
N SER A 144 -5.43 1.78 10.49
CA SER A 144 -4.17 1.93 9.78
C SER A 144 -3.08 1.26 10.59
N GLY A 145 -2.35 0.36 9.98
CA GLY A 145 -1.27 -0.35 10.65
C GLY A 145 -0.74 -1.49 9.80
N TYR A 146 0.37 -2.02 10.23
CA TYR A 146 0.97 -3.21 9.67
C TYR A 146 0.79 -4.36 10.66
N GLU A 147 0.18 -5.44 10.22
CA GLU A 147 0.02 -6.63 11.01
C GLU A 147 0.55 -7.83 10.20
N MET A 148 1.45 -8.56 10.80
CA MET A 148 1.99 -9.79 10.25
C MET A 148 1.69 -10.94 11.20
N THR A 149 1.03 -11.96 10.70
CA THR A 149 0.85 -13.23 11.40
C THR A 149 1.68 -14.30 10.71
N GLY A 150 2.36 -15.11 11.47
CA GLY A 150 3.15 -16.21 10.94
C GLY A 150 3.28 -17.34 11.95
N THR A 151 3.68 -18.50 11.47
CA THR A 151 3.98 -19.66 12.31
C THR A 151 5.49 -19.90 12.31
N SER A 152 6.07 -20.07 13.49
CA SER A 152 7.46 -20.47 13.65
C SER A 152 7.53 -21.85 14.31
N GLY A 153 8.40 -22.70 13.81
CA GLY A 153 8.58 -24.06 14.32
C GLY A 153 8.29 -25.14 13.28
N SER A 154 8.61 -26.39 13.60
CA SER A 154 8.35 -27.56 12.74
C SER A 154 7.71 -28.67 13.54
N GLY A 155 6.84 -29.47 12.90
CA GLY A 155 6.11 -30.57 13.55
C GLY A 155 5.04 -30.08 14.52
N GLU A 156 4.96 -30.72 15.67
CA GLU A 156 3.97 -30.44 16.72
C GLU A 156 4.26 -29.13 17.50
N ASN A 157 5.48 -28.59 17.39
CA ASN A 157 5.90 -27.38 18.10
C ASN A 157 5.79 -26.14 17.19
N LYS A 158 4.63 -25.91 16.56
CA LYS A 158 4.34 -24.69 15.83
C LYS A 158 3.83 -23.62 16.79
N THR A 159 4.50 -22.49 16.81
CA THR A 159 4.07 -21.30 17.55
C THR A 159 3.59 -20.24 16.58
N GLU A 160 2.36 -19.80 16.73
CA GLU A 160 1.87 -18.63 16.00
C GLU A 160 2.42 -17.36 16.63
N TYR A 161 2.92 -16.46 15.81
CA TYR A 161 3.31 -15.13 16.24
C TYR A 161 2.56 -14.05 15.46
N LYS A 162 2.26 -12.99 16.15
CA LYS A 162 1.60 -11.82 15.59
C LYS A 162 2.47 -10.61 15.89
N VAL A 163 2.90 -9.92 14.83
CA VAL A 163 3.59 -8.66 14.95
C VAL A 163 2.65 -7.57 14.43
N ALA A 164 2.28 -6.65 15.29
CA ALA A 164 1.46 -5.51 14.93
C ALA A 164 2.27 -4.23 15.18
N TYR A 165 2.31 -3.35 14.18
CA TYR A 165 2.83 -2.01 14.33
C TYR A 165 1.64 -1.04 14.41
N THR A 166 1.42 -0.51 15.60
CA THR A 166 0.42 0.54 15.85
C THR A 166 1.16 1.79 16.32
N ASN A 167 0.96 2.88 15.64
CA ASN A 167 1.41 4.20 16.11
C ASN A 167 0.46 4.71 17.18
#